data_669daeda25d79fa3b770db0f00ce9c55
#
_entry.id   669daeda25d79fa3b770db0f00ce9c55
#
_cell.length_a   1.000
_cell.length_b   1.000
_cell.length_c   1.000
_cell.angle_alpha   90.00
_cell.angle_beta   90.00
_cell.angle_gamma   90.00
#
_symmetry.space_group_name_H-M   'P 1'
#
loop_
_entity.id
_entity.type
_entity.pdbx_description
1 polymer ?
#
loop_
_entity_poly.entity_id
_entity_poly.type
_entity_poly.pdbx_seq_one_letter_code
_entity_poly.pdbx_strand_id
1 'polypeptide(L)'
;QALKTEIDIHFQDKLKEGLFKVDALVGLKKIPSESIDLIVTEPALEPNRGMSYSAYIRWIEEWVSECKRVLTTSGSIYIICPWESSSLYHSVLGKNFIIQSRITAERQIENSELSQWKNKISDIWFATKTNDYIFNQNYIVNGKNINNPKPEEIKDNLWFHLDYEEIVH
;
A
#
# COMPACT_ATOMS: atom_id res chain seq x y z
N GLN A 1 -17.99 2.01 30.41
CA GLN A 1 -18.89 1.36 29.44
C GLN A 1 -18.17 1.38 28.08
N ALA A 2 -17.64 0.22 27.68
CA ALA A 2 -17.02 0.04 26.37
C ALA A 2 -18.12 0.05 25.31
N LEU A 3 -18.02 0.98 24.37
CA LEU A 3 -18.81 0.94 23.12
C LEU A 3 -18.37 -0.30 22.34
N LYS A 4 -19.11 -1.38 22.46
CA LYS A 4 -19.10 -2.47 21.49
C LYS A 4 -19.78 -1.97 20.23
N THR A 5 -19.00 -1.56 19.26
CA THR A 5 -19.48 -1.44 17.89
C THR A 5 -19.07 -2.72 17.17
N GLU A 6 -19.82 -3.79 17.36
CA GLU A 6 -19.84 -4.91 16.42
C GLU A 6 -20.49 -4.38 15.14
N ILE A 7 -19.68 -3.91 14.22
CA ILE A 7 -20.12 -3.73 12.84
C ILE A 7 -20.17 -5.14 12.26
N ASP A 8 -21.37 -5.70 12.19
CA ASP A 8 -21.66 -6.89 11.40
C ASP A 8 -21.47 -6.53 9.93
N ILE A 9 -20.22 -6.63 9.47
CA ILE A 9 -19.89 -6.47 8.06
C ILE A 9 -20.30 -7.78 7.39
N HIS A 10 -21.57 -7.88 7.00
CA HIS A 10 -22.07 -8.95 6.16
C HIS A 10 -21.73 -8.63 4.71
N PHE A 11 -20.60 -9.11 4.24
CA PHE A 11 -20.29 -9.19 2.81
C PHE A 11 -21.06 -10.39 2.21
N GLN A 12 -22.39 -10.29 2.13
CA GLN A 12 -23.20 -11.25 1.38
C GLN A 12 -23.14 -10.83 -0.11
N ASP A 13 -22.45 -11.64 -0.91
CA ASP A 13 -22.43 -11.68 -2.38
C ASP A 13 -21.92 -10.46 -3.18
N LYS A 14 -21.71 -9.28 -2.58
CA LYS A 14 -21.06 -8.13 -3.22
C LYS A 14 -20.32 -7.30 -2.18
N LEU A 15 -19.09 -6.92 -2.53
CA LEU A 15 -18.36 -5.89 -1.79
C LEU A 15 -19.17 -4.61 -1.78
N LYS A 16 -19.42 -4.05 -0.60
CA LYS A 16 -20.10 -2.76 -0.44
C LYS A 16 -19.05 -1.66 -0.38
N GLU A 17 -19.29 -0.62 -1.14
CA GLU A 17 -18.56 0.63 -1.02
C GLU A 17 -18.82 1.26 0.36
N GLY A 18 -17.77 1.72 1.05
CA GLY A 18 -17.92 2.33 2.36
C GLY A 18 -16.62 2.54 3.12
N LEU A 19 -16.74 3.26 4.24
CA LEU A 19 -15.67 3.50 5.19
C LEU A 19 -15.89 2.64 6.43
N PHE A 20 -14.92 1.79 6.77
CA PHE A 20 -15.04 0.83 7.88
C PHE A 20 -13.97 1.10 8.93
N LYS A 21 -14.39 1.37 10.18
CA LYS A 21 -13.48 1.52 11.33
C LYS A 21 -13.31 0.16 12.01
N VAL A 22 -12.37 -0.62 11.54
CA VAL A 22 -12.08 -1.97 12.03
C VAL A 22 -10.57 -2.23 11.96
N ASP A 23 -10.06 -3.13 12.78
CA ASP A 23 -8.70 -3.64 12.61
C ASP A 23 -8.53 -4.23 11.21
N ALA A 24 -7.42 -3.88 10.53
CA ALA A 24 -7.22 -4.24 9.12
C ALA A 24 -7.23 -5.75 8.90
N LEU A 25 -6.60 -6.53 9.77
CA LEU A 25 -6.56 -7.98 9.64
C LEU A 25 -7.93 -8.63 9.86
N VAL A 26 -8.68 -8.12 10.83
CA VAL A 26 -10.07 -8.55 11.09
C VAL A 26 -10.96 -8.20 9.89
N GLY A 27 -10.78 -7.02 9.31
CA GLY A 27 -11.51 -6.59 8.12
C GLY A 27 -11.17 -7.45 6.90
N LEU A 28 -9.88 -7.64 6.62
CA LEU A 28 -9.42 -8.45 5.48
C LEU A 28 -9.98 -9.88 5.52
N LYS A 29 -10.03 -10.52 6.69
CA LYS A 29 -10.58 -11.88 6.84
C LYS A 29 -12.06 -12.00 6.47
N LYS A 30 -12.80 -10.88 6.43
CA LYS A 30 -14.21 -10.84 6.01
C LYS A 30 -14.38 -10.60 4.50
N ILE A 31 -13.34 -10.16 3.82
CA ILE A 31 -13.37 -9.92 2.37
C ILE A 31 -13.24 -11.25 1.63
N PRO A 32 -14.06 -11.52 0.61
CA PRO A 32 -13.92 -12.71 -0.22
C PRO A 32 -12.56 -12.80 -0.89
N SER A 33 -12.08 -14.02 -1.14
CA SER A 33 -10.86 -14.23 -1.93
C SER A 33 -11.06 -13.72 -3.35
N GLU A 34 -9.98 -13.18 -3.95
CA GLU A 34 -9.94 -12.77 -5.36
C GLU A 34 -11.03 -11.76 -5.75
N SER A 35 -11.30 -10.79 -4.87
CA SER A 35 -12.37 -9.81 -5.05
C SER A 35 -11.88 -8.35 -5.08
N ILE A 36 -10.60 -8.11 -4.83
CA ILE A 36 -9.99 -6.78 -4.80
C ILE A 36 -8.97 -6.65 -5.93
N ASP A 37 -9.03 -5.57 -6.68
CA ASP A 37 -8.10 -5.32 -7.78
C ASP A 37 -6.88 -4.51 -7.36
N LEU A 38 -7.03 -3.64 -6.35
CA LEU A 38 -5.96 -2.75 -5.91
C LEU A 38 -5.97 -2.58 -4.39
N ILE A 39 -4.80 -2.72 -3.78
CA ILE A 39 -4.57 -2.35 -2.39
C ILE A 39 -3.52 -1.24 -2.34
N VAL A 40 -3.85 -0.14 -1.66
CA VAL A 40 -2.89 0.92 -1.32
C VAL A 40 -2.93 1.11 0.19
N THR A 41 -1.77 1.03 0.84
CA THR A 41 -1.70 1.10 2.30
C THR A 41 -0.42 1.73 2.80
N GLU A 42 -0.53 2.49 3.89
CA GLU A 42 0.57 2.95 4.72
C GLU A 42 0.41 2.31 6.11
N PRO A 43 1.01 1.13 6.35
CA PRO A 43 0.84 0.43 7.60
C PRO A 43 1.51 1.16 8.77
N ALA A 44 0.93 1.05 9.97
CA ALA A 44 1.57 1.56 11.18
C ALA A 44 2.94 0.90 11.40
N LEU A 45 3.93 1.71 11.83
CA LEU A 45 5.29 1.24 12.15
C LEU A 45 5.30 0.23 13.31
N GLU A 46 4.43 0.47 14.29
CA GLU A 46 4.19 -0.41 15.43
C GLU A 46 2.69 -0.38 15.76
N PRO A 47 1.94 -1.44 15.44
CA PRO A 47 0.50 -1.47 15.71
C PRO A 47 0.16 -1.45 17.20
N ASN A 48 1.11 -1.90 18.06
CA ASN A 48 0.98 -1.86 19.53
C ASN A 48 2.31 -1.47 20.16
N ARG A 49 2.34 -0.41 20.97
CA ARG A 49 3.52 -0.04 21.77
C ARG A 49 3.97 -1.21 22.63
N GLY A 50 5.23 -1.63 22.48
CA GLY A 50 5.80 -2.75 23.23
C GLY A 50 5.76 -4.11 22.51
N MET A 51 5.34 -4.17 21.25
CA MET A 51 5.46 -5.38 20.45
C MET A 51 6.93 -5.72 20.18
N SER A 52 7.32 -6.97 20.37
CA SER A 52 8.68 -7.41 20.00
C SER A 52 8.84 -7.38 18.48
N TYR A 53 10.07 -7.18 18.00
CA TYR A 53 10.37 -7.16 16.55
C TYR A 53 9.89 -8.43 15.84
N SER A 54 10.05 -9.59 16.46
CA SER A 54 9.57 -10.86 15.89
C SER A 54 8.05 -10.95 15.84
N ALA A 55 7.35 -10.35 16.79
CA ALA A 55 5.88 -10.28 16.75
C ALA A 55 5.40 -9.32 15.65
N TYR A 56 6.12 -8.20 15.47
CA TYR A 56 5.85 -7.25 14.38
C TYR A 56 6.02 -7.90 13.00
N ILE A 57 7.10 -8.66 12.78
CA ILE A 57 7.31 -9.40 11.53
C ILE A 57 6.15 -10.37 11.28
N ARG A 58 5.75 -11.17 12.27
CA ARG A 58 4.63 -12.11 12.11
C ARG A 58 3.33 -11.41 11.77
N TRP A 59 3.06 -10.26 12.41
CA TRP A 59 1.90 -9.45 12.10
C TRP A 59 1.91 -8.96 10.65
N ILE A 60 3.07 -8.49 10.14
CA ILE A 60 3.20 -8.08 8.73
C ILE A 60 2.96 -9.27 7.80
N GLU A 61 3.59 -10.42 8.08
CA GLU A 61 3.42 -11.63 7.26
C GLU A 61 1.95 -12.07 7.20
N GLU A 62 1.24 -11.96 8.31
CA GLU A 62 -0.17 -12.37 8.39
C GLU A 62 -1.07 -11.47 7.52
N TRP A 63 -1.00 -10.14 7.68
CA TRP A 63 -1.86 -9.26 6.89
C TRP A 63 -1.46 -9.19 5.43
N VAL A 64 -0.17 -9.30 5.08
CA VAL A 64 0.30 -9.39 3.69
C VAL A 64 -0.21 -10.66 3.03
N SER A 65 -0.23 -11.78 3.74
CA SER A 65 -0.83 -13.04 3.25
C SER A 65 -2.34 -12.89 2.97
N GLU A 66 -3.08 -12.20 3.85
CA GLU A 66 -4.49 -11.90 3.62
C GLU A 66 -4.68 -10.94 2.42
N CYS A 67 -3.81 -9.94 2.24
CA CYS A 67 -3.82 -9.10 1.04
C CYS A 67 -3.67 -9.95 -0.24
N LYS A 68 -2.75 -10.91 -0.24
CA LYS A 68 -2.60 -11.84 -1.37
C LYS A 68 -3.86 -12.66 -1.63
N ARG A 69 -4.53 -13.11 -0.57
CA ARG A 69 -5.76 -13.90 -0.68
C ARG A 69 -6.90 -13.10 -1.32
N VAL A 70 -7.09 -11.85 -0.89
CA VAL A 70 -8.21 -11.02 -1.37
C VAL A 70 -7.97 -10.41 -2.74
N LEU A 71 -6.72 -10.21 -3.16
CA LEU A 71 -6.39 -9.70 -4.48
C LEU A 71 -6.75 -10.68 -5.58
N THR A 72 -7.32 -10.15 -6.68
CA THR A 72 -7.51 -10.89 -7.93
C THR A 72 -6.17 -11.32 -8.53
N THR A 73 -6.17 -12.22 -9.50
CA THR A 73 -4.95 -12.68 -10.19
C THR A 73 -4.19 -11.54 -10.89
N SER A 74 -4.90 -10.55 -11.40
CA SER A 74 -4.34 -9.33 -12.01
C SER A 74 -4.17 -8.17 -11.03
N GLY A 75 -4.43 -8.41 -9.74
CA GLY A 75 -4.43 -7.41 -8.69
C GLY A 75 -3.03 -6.93 -8.29
N SER A 76 -2.99 -5.70 -7.80
CA SER A 76 -1.78 -4.97 -7.43
C SER A 76 -1.83 -4.48 -5.98
N ILE A 77 -0.65 -4.38 -5.36
CA ILE A 77 -0.49 -3.80 -4.02
C ILE A 77 0.59 -2.74 -4.01
N TYR A 78 0.30 -1.60 -3.37
CA TYR A 78 1.26 -0.54 -3.07
C TYR A 78 1.38 -0.39 -1.57
N ILE A 79 2.59 -0.54 -1.04
CA ILE A 79 2.89 -0.35 0.38
C ILE A 79 3.81 0.86 0.54
N ILE A 80 3.28 1.90 1.19
CA ILE A 80 4.03 3.09 1.54
C ILE A 80 4.69 2.84 2.90
N CYS A 81 5.99 2.99 2.99
CA CYS A 81 6.71 2.76 4.23
C CYS A 81 7.91 3.70 4.38
N PRO A 82 8.30 4.05 5.62
CA PRO A 82 9.53 4.77 5.85
C PRO A 82 10.74 3.85 5.61
N TRP A 83 11.89 4.47 5.38
CA TRP A 83 13.13 3.77 5.04
C TRP A 83 13.53 2.71 6.06
N GLU A 84 13.25 2.94 7.36
CA GLU A 84 13.59 2.04 8.46
C GLU A 84 12.97 0.65 8.33
N SER A 85 11.76 0.59 7.79
CA SER A 85 11.02 -0.66 7.59
C SER A 85 11.00 -1.14 6.13
N SER A 86 11.60 -0.38 5.22
CA SER A 86 11.56 -0.67 3.78
C SER A 86 12.11 -2.05 3.43
N SER A 87 13.26 -2.42 3.98
CA SER A 87 13.87 -3.74 3.75
C SER A 87 13.00 -4.90 4.27
N LEU A 88 12.29 -4.68 5.37
CA LEU A 88 11.37 -5.65 5.94
C LEU A 88 10.18 -5.88 5.01
N TYR A 89 9.54 -4.79 4.56
CA TYR A 89 8.42 -4.89 3.61
C TYR A 89 8.83 -5.52 2.30
N HIS A 90 10.01 -5.17 1.76
CA HIS A 90 10.57 -5.84 0.59
C HIS A 90 10.69 -7.36 0.79
N SER A 91 11.26 -7.77 1.92
CA SER A 91 11.46 -9.20 2.23
C SER A 91 10.12 -9.96 2.36
N VAL A 92 9.14 -9.38 3.05
CA VAL A 92 7.83 -10.03 3.24
C VAL A 92 7.02 -10.05 1.95
N LEU A 93 7.03 -8.97 1.18
CA LEU A 93 6.38 -8.91 -0.13
C LEU A 93 6.97 -9.96 -1.08
N GLY A 94 8.31 -10.07 -1.16
CA GLY A 94 8.97 -11.02 -2.05
C GLY A 94 8.66 -12.49 -1.78
N LYS A 95 8.16 -12.83 -0.58
CA LYS A 95 7.66 -14.19 -0.27
C LYS A 95 6.27 -14.46 -0.86
N ASN A 96 5.48 -13.42 -1.10
CA ASN A 96 4.07 -13.53 -1.44
C ASN A 96 3.71 -13.00 -2.82
N PHE A 97 4.47 -12.05 -3.33
CA PHE A 97 4.18 -11.28 -4.53
C PHE A 97 5.40 -11.20 -5.45
N ILE A 98 5.17 -10.76 -6.67
CA ILE A 98 6.22 -10.35 -7.60
C ILE A 98 6.42 -8.85 -7.40
N ILE A 99 7.62 -8.46 -6.94
CA ILE A 99 7.96 -7.04 -6.77
C ILE A 99 8.25 -6.46 -8.15
N GLN A 100 7.48 -5.46 -8.54
CA GLN A 100 7.59 -4.81 -9.85
C GLN A 100 8.48 -3.57 -9.79
N SER A 101 8.35 -2.75 -8.75
CA SER A 101 9.13 -1.53 -8.62
C SER A 101 9.22 -1.05 -7.18
N ARG A 102 10.27 -0.28 -6.90
CA ARG A 102 10.38 0.62 -5.76
C ARG A 102 10.22 2.04 -6.27
N ILE A 103 9.30 2.78 -5.69
CA ILE A 103 9.07 4.20 -5.95
C ILE A 103 9.59 4.94 -4.72
N THR A 104 10.40 5.97 -4.94
CA THR A 104 10.89 6.85 -3.87
C THR A 104 10.14 8.16 -3.94
N ALA A 105 9.39 8.48 -2.89
CA ALA A 105 8.60 9.69 -2.77
C ALA A 105 9.22 10.66 -1.77
N GLU A 106 9.22 11.96 -2.10
CA GLU A 106 9.60 13.00 -1.15
C GLU A 106 8.53 13.14 -0.07
N ARG A 107 8.98 13.28 1.18
CA ARG A 107 8.12 13.48 2.35
C ARG A 107 8.34 14.88 2.90
N GLN A 108 7.26 15.61 3.15
CA GLN A 108 7.33 16.84 3.94
C GLN A 108 7.51 16.48 5.42
N ILE A 109 8.58 17.00 6.04
CA ILE A 109 8.87 16.78 7.46
C ILE A 109 8.54 18.06 8.19
N GLU A 110 7.51 18.03 9.02
CA GLU A 110 7.14 19.18 9.84
C GLU A 110 8.08 19.44 11.03
N ASN A 111 8.73 18.42 11.59
CA ASN A 111 9.69 18.56 12.69
C ASN A 111 10.80 17.51 12.59
N SER A 112 12.04 17.94 12.42
CA SER A 112 13.19 17.05 12.48
C SER A 112 13.68 16.97 13.92
N GLU A 113 13.44 15.87 14.62
CA GLU A 113 14.26 15.50 15.75
C GLU A 113 15.72 15.32 15.27
N LEU A 114 16.67 15.60 16.17
CA LEU A 114 18.10 15.67 15.91
C LEU A 114 18.70 14.35 15.41
N SER A 115 18.50 14.05 14.13
CA SER A 115 19.31 13.07 13.43
C SER A 115 20.36 13.78 12.57
N GLN A 116 21.52 13.16 12.37
CA GLN A 116 22.61 13.70 11.54
C GLN A 116 22.14 13.94 10.08
N TRP A 117 21.15 13.17 9.62
CA TRP A 117 20.55 13.27 8.30
C TRP A 117 19.03 13.46 8.39
N LYS A 118 18.51 14.42 7.63
CA LYS A 118 17.06 14.62 7.53
C LYS A 118 16.45 13.58 6.59
N ASN A 119 15.59 12.75 7.13
CA ASN A 119 14.84 11.77 6.36
C ASN A 119 13.68 12.44 5.61
N LYS A 120 13.87 12.66 4.31
CA LYS A 120 12.88 13.31 3.45
C LYS A 120 12.21 12.36 2.46
N ILE A 121 12.42 11.07 2.60
CA ILE A 121 11.90 10.10 1.64
C ILE A 121 11.08 9.01 2.30
N SER A 122 10.09 8.53 1.58
CA SER A 122 9.39 7.27 1.84
C SER A 122 9.57 6.35 0.63
N ASP A 123 9.59 5.06 0.90
CA ASP A 123 9.57 4.04 -0.14
C ASP A 123 8.14 3.58 -0.36
N ILE A 124 7.77 3.38 -1.63
CA ILE A 124 6.52 2.75 -2.01
C ILE A 124 6.88 1.49 -2.79
N TRP A 125 6.56 0.34 -2.22
CA TRP A 125 6.75 -0.93 -2.89
C TRP A 125 5.53 -1.27 -3.72
N PHE A 126 5.73 -1.35 -5.04
CA PHE A 126 4.74 -1.83 -6.00
C PHE A 126 4.96 -3.30 -6.26
N ALA A 127 3.95 -4.12 -6.00
CA ALA A 127 4.02 -5.56 -6.22
C ALA A 127 2.69 -6.09 -6.78
N THR A 128 2.75 -7.25 -7.46
CA THR A 128 1.61 -7.86 -8.13
C THR A 128 1.49 -9.34 -7.79
N LYS A 129 0.29 -9.89 -7.91
CA LYS A 129 0.05 -11.31 -7.63
C LYS A 129 0.65 -12.20 -8.71
N THR A 130 0.61 -11.74 -9.97
CA THR A 130 1.16 -12.42 -11.15
C THR A 130 1.87 -11.42 -12.07
N ASN A 131 2.49 -11.89 -13.14
CA ASN A 131 3.04 -11.03 -14.19
C ASN A 131 1.97 -10.46 -15.14
N ASP A 132 0.77 -11.02 -15.11
CA ASP A 132 -0.38 -10.53 -15.88
C ASP A 132 -1.23 -9.62 -14.98
N TYR A 133 -0.80 -8.35 -14.88
CA TYR A 133 -1.42 -7.35 -14.03
C TYR A 133 -1.89 -6.13 -14.84
N ILE A 134 -2.89 -5.44 -14.31
CA ILE A 134 -3.42 -4.23 -14.93
C ILE A 134 -2.56 -3.05 -14.53
N PHE A 135 -1.94 -2.39 -15.52
CA PHE A 135 -1.19 -1.16 -15.33
C PHE A 135 -1.56 -0.16 -16.42
N ASN A 136 -2.25 0.91 -16.04
CA ASN A 136 -2.74 1.90 -16.98
C ASN A 136 -1.78 3.08 -17.10
N GLN A 137 -0.77 2.97 -17.95
CA GLN A 137 0.21 4.02 -18.21
C GLN A 137 -0.40 5.33 -18.72
N ASN A 138 -1.56 5.27 -19.38
CA ASN A 138 -2.20 6.43 -19.99
C ASN A 138 -2.68 7.47 -18.98
N TYR A 139 -2.91 7.08 -17.72
CA TYR A 139 -3.32 8.01 -16.65
C TYR A 139 -2.15 8.67 -15.93
N ILE A 140 -0.92 8.16 -16.08
CA ILE A 140 0.27 8.65 -15.38
C ILE A 140 0.80 9.92 -16.04
N VAL A 141 0.49 10.15 -17.32
CA VAL A 141 1.00 11.27 -18.11
C VAL A 141 -0.03 12.39 -18.20
N ASN A 142 0.10 13.41 -17.33
CA ASN A 142 -0.65 14.69 -17.37
C ASN A 142 -2.18 14.59 -17.48
N GLY A 143 -2.81 13.54 -16.91
CA GLY A 143 -4.28 13.37 -16.97
C GLY A 143 -4.87 13.27 -18.38
N LYS A 144 -4.06 13.14 -19.42
CA LYS A 144 -4.49 12.97 -20.79
C LYS A 144 -4.40 11.51 -21.20
N ASN A 145 -5.44 11.01 -21.85
CA ASN A 145 -5.47 9.69 -22.47
C ASN A 145 -4.47 9.68 -23.65
N ILE A 146 -3.22 9.34 -23.39
CA ILE A 146 -2.19 9.22 -24.43
C ILE A 146 -2.10 7.73 -24.80
N ASN A 147 -2.63 7.40 -25.96
CA ASN A 147 -2.42 6.09 -26.56
C ASN A 147 -0.96 6.01 -27.04
N ASN A 148 -0.18 5.09 -26.46
CA ASN A 148 1.26 4.91 -26.73
C ASN A 148 2.10 6.12 -26.33
N PRO A 149 2.34 6.34 -25.02
CA PRO A 149 3.24 7.41 -24.54
C PRO A 149 4.65 7.16 -25.09
N LYS A 150 5.33 8.24 -25.47
CA LYS A 150 6.75 8.17 -25.81
C LYS A 150 7.57 7.83 -24.58
N PRO A 151 8.77 7.23 -24.71
CA PRO A 151 9.61 6.89 -23.56
C PRO A 151 9.87 8.05 -22.59
N GLU A 152 10.03 9.26 -23.10
CA GLU A 152 10.22 10.49 -22.31
C GLU A 152 8.96 10.96 -21.57
N GLU A 153 7.79 10.46 -21.93
CA GLU A 153 6.51 10.78 -21.29
C GLU A 153 6.16 9.79 -20.16
N ILE A 154 6.91 8.69 -20.05
CA ILE A 154 6.73 7.72 -18.96
C ILE A 154 7.29 8.30 -17.68
N LYS A 155 6.46 8.40 -16.64
CA LYS A 155 6.91 8.85 -15.32
C LYS A 155 7.93 7.86 -14.76
N ASP A 156 9.01 8.40 -14.20
CA ASP A 156 9.98 7.61 -13.46
C ASP A 156 9.44 7.23 -12.06
N ASN A 157 10.21 6.47 -11.33
CA ASN A 157 9.88 6.04 -9.97
C ASN A 157 10.47 6.96 -8.89
N LEU A 158 10.82 8.20 -9.25
CA LEU A 158 11.25 9.25 -8.34
C LEU A 158 10.17 10.33 -8.28
N TRP A 159 9.48 10.42 -7.16
CA TRP A 159 8.38 11.37 -6.97
C TRP A 159 8.84 12.50 -6.05
N PHE A 160 9.26 13.60 -6.66
CA PHE A 160 9.63 14.83 -5.97
C PHE A 160 8.55 15.89 -6.17
N HIS A 161 8.33 16.69 -5.13
CA HIS A 161 7.38 17.81 -5.15
C HIS A 161 5.99 17.41 -5.65
N LEU A 162 5.40 16.40 -4.99
CA LEU A 162 3.98 16.17 -5.15
C LEU A 162 3.26 17.36 -4.51
N ASP A 163 2.95 18.38 -5.31
CA ASP A 163 2.06 19.44 -4.88
C ASP A 163 0.69 18.83 -4.62
N TYR A 164 0.27 18.88 -3.37
CA TYR A 164 -1.03 18.34 -2.94
C TYR A 164 -2.20 18.97 -3.71
N GLU A 165 -2.01 20.12 -4.35
CA GLU A 165 -3.00 20.79 -5.18
C GLU A 165 -3.27 20.08 -6.52
N GLU A 166 -2.35 19.29 -7.05
CA GLU A 166 -2.55 18.53 -8.29
C GLU A 166 -3.30 17.20 -8.10
N ILE A 167 -3.45 16.72 -6.87
CA ILE A 167 -4.08 15.41 -6.57
C ILE A 167 -5.60 15.56 -6.34
N VAL A 168 -6.11 16.77 -6.15
CA VAL A 168 -7.50 17.04 -5.73
C VAL A 168 -8.41 17.51 -6.88
N HIS A 169 -7.94 17.48 -8.12
CA HIS A 169 -8.78 17.86 -9.28
C HIS A 169 -9.00 16.73 -10.25
#